data_0d186f34c2ff73f701ee6bc8e9e8352e
#
_entry.id   0d186f34c2ff73f701ee6bc8e9e8352e
#
_cell.length_a   1.000
_cell.length_b   1.000
_cell.length_c   1.000
_cell.angle_alpha   90.00
_cell.angle_beta   90.00
_cell.angle_gamma   90.00
#
_symmetry.space_group_name_H-M   'P 1'
#
loop_
_entity.id
_entity.type
_entity.pdbx_description
1 polymer ?
#
loop_
_entity_poly.entity_id
_entity_poly.type
_entity_poly.pdbx_seq_one_letter_code
_entity_poly.pdbx_strand_id
1 'polypeptide(L)'
;MNFDVAEKYGKAYFMPPEVTYDWVKKDAIEKPPIWCSVDLRDGNQALIEPMSLEEKIEFFQMLVDIGFKEIEVGFPAASETEYNFMRALIERNMIPEDVTVQVLTQAREHIIKKTFEAVKGAPHAVIHLYNSTSVAQREQVFKKSREEVKKLAVDGAILLRDLAAQTDGNFTFEYSPESFPGTEVDYAVEVCNAVLDVWKPDKEHKAIINIPTTVQIAMPHVFACQIEYIHKHLKYRDNVILSVHPHNDRGCGISDAEFGVLAGADRVEGTLFGNGERTGNVDIVTLAMNMVCHGVDPKLDFSNIAAIREKYERFTRMRVYERTPYAGDLVFTAFSGSHQDAISKGMAWREDRQCDKWNVPYLPIDPQDVGRRYDSDVIRINSQSGKGGVNYILKQSFGISLPEKMKEEVGYLVKDVSDKAHKELTPDWVYHIFEDNYITAKTIFTVDECHFKQENGMVADAVIHHNGNDRRIVGVGNGRLDAVSNAIKLSLIHI
;
A
#
# COMPACT_ATOMS: atom_id res chain seq x y z
N MET A 1 23.10 10.22 20.79
CA MET A 1 22.49 9.38 21.85
C MET A 1 23.39 9.47 23.07
N ASN A 2 22.84 9.56 24.29
CA ASN A 2 23.63 9.72 25.52
C ASN A 2 23.93 8.39 26.23
N PHE A 3 24.11 7.30 25.46
CA PHE A 3 24.41 5.97 25.97
C PHE A 3 25.21 5.16 24.93
N ASP A 4 25.92 4.14 25.37
CA ASP A 4 26.58 3.19 24.48
C ASP A 4 25.52 2.27 23.86
N VAL A 5 25.41 2.32 22.54
CA VAL A 5 24.42 1.54 21.78
C VAL A 5 24.73 0.05 21.86
N ALA A 6 26.00 -0.34 21.82
CA ALA A 6 26.41 -1.74 21.83
C ALA A 6 26.24 -2.41 23.21
N GLU A 7 26.34 -1.62 24.28
CA GLU A 7 26.05 -2.12 25.63
C GLU A 7 24.56 -2.32 25.90
N LYS A 8 23.71 -1.46 25.29
CA LYS A 8 22.27 -1.46 25.55
C LYS A 8 21.48 -2.39 24.62
N TYR A 9 21.90 -2.51 23.36
CA TYR A 9 21.18 -3.26 22.34
C TYR A 9 22.04 -4.36 21.73
N GLY A 10 21.44 -5.53 21.58
CA GLY A 10 22.07 -6.69 20.96
C GLY A 10 21.11 -7.42 20.02
N LYS A 11 21.60 -8.46 19.37
CA LYS A 11 20.78 -9.36 18.55
C LYS A 11 19.90 -10.20 19.47
N ALA A 12 18.59 -9.99 19.43
CA ALA A 12 17.61 -10.70 20.26
C ALA A 12 16.83 -11.76 19.46
N TYR A 13 17.39 -12.22 18.32
CA TYR A 13 16.82 -13.25 17.47
C TYR A 13 17.78 -14.41 17.28
N PHE A 14 17.27 -15.53 16.81
CA PHE A 14 18.04 -16.76 16.62
C PHE A 14 18.09 -17.14 15.14
N MET A 15 19.29 -17.46 14.65
CA MET A 15 19.43 -18.15 13.38
C MET A 15 18.99 -19.61 13.55
N PRO A 16 18.41 -20.23 12.52
CA PRO A 16 18.12 -21.65 12.57
C PRO A 16 19.44 -22.46 12.66
N PRO A 17 19.39 -23.67 13.26
CA PRO A 17 20.59 -24.53 13.37
C PRO A 17 21.24 -24.88 12.04
N GLU A 18 20.45 -24.97 10.98
CA GLU A 18 20.87 -25.23 9.62
C GLU A 18 20.23 -24.23 8.65
N VAL A 19 21.00 -23.78 7.66
CA VAL A 19 20.54 -22.83 6.63
C VAL A 19 20.86 -23.39 5.26
N THR A 20 19.86 -23.52 4.41
CA THR A 20 20.01 -24.13 3.05
C THR A 20 19.90 -23.14 1.92
N TYR A 21 19.29 -21.97 2.16
CA TYR A 21 19.12 -20.88 1.16
C TYR A 21 18.41 -21.30 -0.14
N ASP A 22 17.51 -22.29 -0.10
CA ASP A 22 16.80 -22.72 -1.32
C ASP A 22 15.81 -21.65 -1.80
N TRP A 23 15.27 -20.85 -0.89
CA TRP A 23 14.38 -19.74 -1.21
C TRP A 23 15.04 -18.69 -2.12
N VAL A 24 16.35 -18.46 -2.02
CA VAL A 24 17.10 -17.50 -2.85
C VAL A 24 17.13 -17.90 -4.34
N LYS A 25 16.90 -19.19 -4.65
CA LYS A 25 16.89 -19.71 -6.02
C LYS A 25 15.62 -19.36 -6.78
N LYS A 26 14.58 -18.89 -6.06
CA LYS A 26 13.32 -18.46 -6.64
C LYS A 26 13.39 -16.96 -6.89
N ASP A 27 13.08 -16.51 -8.08
CA ASP A 27 13.14 -15.11 -8.50
C ASP A 27 11.81 -14.36 -8.30
N ALA A 28 10.70 -15.09 -8.14
CA ALA A 28 9.38 -14.52 -7.91
C ALA A 28 8.44 -15.49 -7.17
N ILE A 29 7.35 -14.95 -6.64
CA ILE A 29 6.20 -15.72 -6.17
C ILE A 29 5.37 -16.07 -7.42
N GLU A 30 5.15 -17.36 -7.68
CA GLU A 30 4.47 -17.84 -8.90
C GLU A 30 2.95 -18.00 -8.73
N LYS A 31 2.46 -18.08 -7.49
CA LYS A 31 1.03 -18.23 -7.16
C LYS A 31 0.71 -17.49 -5.86
N PRO A 32 -0.52 -16.97 -5.71
CA PRO A 32 -0.89 -16.29 -4.48
C PRO A 32 -0.90 -17.27 -3.30
N PRO A 33 -0.57 -16.81 -2.08
CA PRO A 33 -0.80 -17.57 -0.87
C PRO A 33 -2.30 -17.64 -0.53
N ILE A 34 -2.66 -18.45 0.44
CA ILE A 34 -3.95 -18.33 1.12
C ILE A 34 -3.92 -17.03 1.91
N TRP A 35 -4.90 -16.16 1.71
CA TRP A 35 -5.01 -14.89 2.41
C TRP A 35 -5.93 -14.99 3.60
N CYS A 36 -5.45 -14.58 4.77
CA CYS A 36 -6.29 -14.37 5.94
C CYS A 36 -6.26 -12.90 6.36
N SER A 37 -7.42 -12.24 6.35
CA SER A 37 -7.53 -10.92 6.93
C SER A 37 -7.63 -11.02 8.45
N VAL A 38 -6.79 -10.28 9.16
CA VAL A 38 -6.87 -10.11 10.61
C VAL A 38 -7.33 -8.70 11.02
N ASP A 39 -7.92 -7.96 10.08
CA ASP A 39 -8.43 -6.60 10.30
C ASP A 39 -9.42 -6.51 11.46
N LEU A 40 -10.35 -7.47 11.55
CA LEU A 40 -11.43 -7.47 12.54
C LEU A 40 -11.01 -7.99 13.92
N ARG A 41 -9.82 -8.59 14.03
CA ARG A 41 -9.24 -9.00 15.30
C ARG A 41 -8.04 -8.11 15.66
N ASP A 42 -6.88 -8.32 15.04
CA ASP A 42 -5.62 -7.65 15.37
C ASP A 42 -5.65 -6.17 14.98
N GLY A 43 -6.21 -5.88 13.81
CA GLY A 43 -6.45 -4.52 13.35
C GLY A 43 -7.41 -3.76 14.26
N ASN A 44 -8.57 -4.35 14.58
CA ASN A 44 -9.57 -3.72 15.44
C ASN A 44 -9.10 -3.55 16.90
N GLN A 45 -8.35 -4.51 17.41
CA GLN A 45 -7.76 -4.46 18.74
C GLN A 45 -6.84 -3.25 18.94
N ALA A 46 -6.15 -2.83 17.88
CA ALA A 46 -5.20 -1.73 17.89
C ALA A 46 -5.83 -0.34 17.70
N LEU A 47 -7.13 -0.26 17.43
CA LEU A 47 -7.83 1.02 17.26
C LEU A 47 -8.05 1.74 18.60
N ILE A 48 -7.88 3.06 18.59
CA ILE A 48 -8.20 3.91 19.76
C ILE A 48 -9.70 3.80 20.09
N GLU A 49 -10.53 3.79 19.05
CA GLU A 49 -11.97 3.54 19.12
C GLU A 49 -12.28 2.26 18.32
N PRO A 50 -12.41 1.12 18.99
CA PRO A 50 -12.76 -0.13 18.30
C PRO A 50 -14.09 -0.01 17.56
N MET A 51 -14.23 -0.74 16.47
CA MET A 51 -15.45 -0.75 15.66
C MET A 51 -16.65 -1.27 16.46
N SER A 52 -17.79 -0.64 16.27
CA SER A 52 -19.08 -1.15 16.75
C SER A 52 -19.47 -2.44 16.05
N LEU A 53 -20.51 -3.14 16.57
CA LEU A 53 -21.01 -4.36 15.96
C LEU A 53 -21.39 -4.16 14.48
N GLU A 54 -22.11 -3.10 14.16
CA GLU A 54 -22.58 -2.89 12.78
C GLU A 54 -21.43 -2.47 11.86
N GLU A 55 -20.46 -1.69 12.35
CA GLU A 55 -19.23 -1.38 11.59
C GLU A 55 -18.42 -2.63 11.27
N LYS A 56 -18.28 -3.56 12.25
CA LYS A 56 -17.62 -4.85 12.02
C LYS A 56 -18.35 -5.69 10.97
N ILE A 57 -19.67 -5.68 10.97
CA ILE A 57 -20.49 -6.39 9.98
C ILE A 57 -20.27 -5.80 8.57
N GLU A 58 -20.30 -4.47 8.44
CA GLU A 58 -20.02 -3.82 7.15
C GLU A 58 -18.59 -4.05 6.67
N PHE A 59 -17.62 -4.06 7.60
CA PHE A 59 -16.23 -4.35 7.28
C PHE A 59 -16.04 -5.82 6.85
N PHE A 60 -16.68 -6.76 7.54
CA PHE A 60 -16.68 -8.17 7.16
C PHE A 60 -17.20 -8.37 5.73
N GLN A 61 -18.33 -7.73 5.40
CA GLN A 61 -18.87 -7.78 4.03
C GLN A 61 -17.88 -7.21 3.00
N MET A 62 -17.22 -6.11 3.31
CA MET A 62 -16.19 -5.53 2.44
C MET A 62 -15.03 -6.51 2.20
N LEU A 63 -14.58 -7.24 3.23
CA LEU A 63 -13.52 -8.26 3.08
C LEU A 63 -13.98 -9.42 2.19
N VAL A 64 -15.21 -9.87 2.35
CA VAL A 64 -15.84 -10.90 1.48
C VAL A 64 -15.91 -10.40 0.03
N ASP A 65 -16.35 -9.16 -0.19
CA ASP A 65 -16.46 -8.54 -1.52
C ASP A 65 -15.08 -8.39 -2.20
N ILE A 66 -14.02 -8.10 -1.45
CA ILE A 66 -12.64 -8.08 -1.95
C ILE A 66 -12.17 -9.48 -2.38
N GLY A 67 -12.73 -10.55 -1.81
CA GLY A 67 -12.41 -11.92 -2.17
C GLY A 67 -11.68 -12.72 -1.10
N PHE A 68 -11.54 -12.22 0.12
CA PHE A 68 -10.97 -13.00 1.22
C PHE A 68 -11.80 -14.26 1.49
N LYS A 69 -11.11 -15.39 1.63
CA LYS A 69 -11.69 -16.69 1.95
C LYS A 69 -11.45 -17.13 3.38
N GLU A 70 -10.50 -16.48 4.06
CA GLU A 70 -10.28 -16.65 5.49
C GLU A 70 -10.24 -15.28 6.17
N ILE A 71 -11.01 -15.12 7.25
CA ILE A 71 -11.17 -13.85 7.97
C ILE A 71 -11.15 -14.12 9.47
N GLU A 72 -10.15 -13.59 10.17
CA GLU A 72 -10.12 -13.65 11.64
C GLU A 72 -11.04 -12.56 12.21
N VAL A 73 -12.18 -12.98 12.70
CA VAL A 73 -13.29 -12.07 13.08
C VAL A 73 -13.18 -11.53 14.49
N GLY A 74 -12.39 -12.15 15.36
CA GLY A 74 -12.20 -11.64 16.72
C GLY A 74 -11.72 -12.66 17.74
N PHE A 75 -11.85 -12.26 19.00
CA PHE A 75 -11.60 -13.10 20.16
C PHE A 75 -12.89 -13.20 21.01
N PRO A 76 -13.80 -14.13 20.69
CA PRO A 76 -15.15 -14.16 21.27
C PRO A 76 -15.20 -14.28 22.80
N ALA A 77 -14.17 -14.85 23.41
CA ALA A 77 -14.09 -14.97 24.86
C ALA A 77 -13.54 -13.71 25.57
N ALA A 78 -13.03 -12.72 24.80
CA ALA A 78 -12.44 -11.50 25.39
C ALA A 78 -13.49 -10.47 25.83
N SER A 79 -14.61 -10.36 25.09
CA SER A 79 -15.67 -9.40 25.39
C SER A 79 -17.03 -9.85 24.85
N GLU A 80 -18.08 -9.22 25.38
CA GLU A 80 -19.45 -9.44 24.91
C GLU A 80 -19.66 -8.95 23.46
N THR A 81 -19.00 -7.86 23.07
CA THR A 81 -19.04 -7.34 21.70
C THR A 81 -18.45 -8.34 20.72
N GLU A 82 -17.30 -8.93 21.02
CA GLU A 82 -16.65 -9.94 20.18
C GLU A 82 -17.50 -11.20 20.07
N TYR A 83 -18.10 -11.65 21.16
CA TYR A 83 -19.01 -12.78 21.16
C TYR A 83 -20.25 -12.50 20.30
N ASN A 84 -20.90 -11.35 20.51
CA ASN A 84 -22.12 -10.96 19.81
C ASN A 84 -21.86 -10.75 18.31
N PHE A 85 -20.69 -10.27 17.93
CA PHE A 85 -20.31 -10.14 16.52
C PHE A 85 -20.23 -11.52 15.84
N MET A 86 -19.51 -12.47 16.43
CA MET A 86 -19.46 -13.84 15.89
C MET A 86 -20.87 -14.47 15.78
N ARG A 87 -21.70 -14.30 16.81
CA ARG A 87 -23.10 -14.78 16.79
C ARG A 87 -23.93 -14.09 15.70
N ALA A 88 -23.79 -12.76 15.54
CA ALA A 88 -24.51 -12.02 14.53
C ALA A 88 -24.18 -12.49 13.10
N LEU A 89 -22.91 -12.78 12.81
CA LEU A 89 -22.50 -13.31 11.50
C LEU A 89 -23.20 -14.66 11.21
N ILE A 90 -23.32 -15.53 12.20
CA ILE A 90 -23.96 -16.85 12.07
C ILE A 90 -25.49 -16.67 11.98
N GLU A 91 -26.11 -16.00 12.93
CA GLU A 91 -27.55 -15.90 13.09
C GLU A 91 -28.22 -15.09 11.97
N ARG A 92 -27.49 -14.13 11.40
CA ARG A 92 -27.94 -13.36 10.22
C ARG A 92 -27.54 -14.04 8.89
N ASN A 93 -26.94 -15.24 8.93
CA ASN A 93 -26.47 -16.01 7.77
C ASN A 93 -25.58 -15.18 6.82
N MET A 94 -24.59 -14.51 7.39
CA MET A 94 -23.71 -13.59 6.64
C MET A 94 -22.42 -14.23 6.16
N ILE A 95 -22.08 -15.44 6.61
CA ILE A 95 -20.87 -16.17 6.23
C ILE A 95 -21.15 -16.97 4.96
N PRO A 96 -20.54 -16.63 3.80
CA PRO A 96 -20.65 -17.44 2.59
C PRO A 96 -20.11 -18.86 2.79
N GLU A 97 -20.62 -19.84 2.04
CA GLU A 97 -20.18 -21.25 2.15
C GLU A 97 -18.69 -21.45 1.87
N ASP A 98 -18.08 -20.58 1.05
CA ASP A 98 -16.67 -20.62 0.65
C ASP A 98 -15.78 -19.71 1.51
N VAL A 99 -16.31 -19.14 2.59
CA VAL A 99 -15.59 -18.30 3.54
C VAL A 99 -15.47 -19.00 4.88
N THR A 100 -14.23 -19.09 5.37
CA THR A 100 -13.90 -19.62 6.69
C THR A 100 -13.69 -18.47 7.67
N VAL A 101 -14.39 -18.49 8.80
CA VAL A 101 -14.14 -17.54 9.88
C VAL A 101 -13.10 -18.10 10.84
N GLN A 102 -12.20 -17.25 11.30
CA GLN A 102 -11.19 -17.61 12.29
C GLN A 102 -11.46 -16.87 13.60
N VAL A 103 -11.23 -17.53 14.72
CA VAL A 103 -11.39 -16.95 16.05
C VAL A 103 -10.20 -17.29 16.94
N LEU A 104 -9.69 -16.26 17.64
CA LEU A 104 -8.58 -16.43 18.55
C LEU A 104 -9.02 -17.04 19.89
N THR A 105 -8.19 -17.89 20.49
CA THR A 105 -8.40 -18.42 21.82
C THR A 105 -7.08 -18.65 22.56
N GLN A 106 -7.10 -18.53 23.87
CA GLN A 106 -5.96 -18.85 24.74
C GLN A 106 -6.07 -20.27 25.28
N ALA A 107 -4.94 -20.89 25.65
CA ALA A 107 -4.85 -22.23 26.25
C ALA A 107 -5.41 -22.27 27.68
N ARG A 108 -6.71 -21.92 27.86
CA ARG A 108 -7.46 -21.95 29.12
C ARG A 108 -8.84 -22.53 28.87
N GLU A 109 -9.21 -23.53 29.66
CA GLU A 109 -10.43 -24.33 29.46
C GLU A 109 -11.71 -23.47 29.30
N HIS A 110 -11.95 -22.53 30.21
CA HIS A 110 -13.14 -21.68 30.16
C HIS A 110 -13.18 -20.76 28.93
N ILE A 111 -12.00 -20.31 28.47
CA ILE A 111 -11.88 -19.47 27.26
C ILE A 111 -12.19 -20.30 26.03
N ILE A 112 -11.59 -21.50 25.93
CA ILE A 112 -11.80 -22.40 24.79
C ILE A 112 -13.29 -22.81 24.71
N LYS A 113 -13.91 -23.19 25.86
CA LYS A 113 -15.35 -23.50 25.89
C LYS A 113 -16.21 -22.34 25.37
N LYS A 114 -15.93 -21.12 25.81
CA LYS A 114 -16.65 -19.94 25.35
C LYS A 114 -16.46 -19.68 23.84
N THR A 115 -15.26 -19.98 23.31
CA THR A 115 -14.97 -19.89 21.88
C THR A 115 -15.83 -20.88 21.09
N PHE A 116 -15.93 -22.16 21.50
CA PHE A 116 -16.79 -23.14 20.85
C PHE A 116 -18.29 -22.80 20.92
N GLU A 117 -18.75 -22.22 22.04
CA GLU A 117 -20.11 -21.67 22.13
C GLU A 117 -20.37 -20.61 21.07
N ALA A 118 -19.41 -19.69 20.87
CA ALA A 118 -19.53 -18.58 19.93
C ALA A 118 -19.59 -19.04 18.48
N VAL A 119 -18.80 -20.05 18.07
CA VAL A 119 -18.71 -20.52 16.69
C VAL A 119 -19.76 -21.58 16.33
N LYS A 120 -20.57 -22.03 17.29
CA LYS A 120 -21.58 -23.05 17.04
C LYS A 120 -22.55 -22.63 15.93
N GLY A 121 -22.60 -23.44 14.86
CA GLY A 121 -23.44 -23.18 13.67
C GLY A 121 -22.73 -22.41 12.56
N ALA A 122 -21.44 -22.07 12.70
CA ALA A 122 -20.65 -21.56 11.58
C ALA A 122 -20.45 -22.66 10.51
N PRO A 123 -20.49 -22.34 9.20
CA PRO A 123 -20.24 -23.32 8.14
C PRO A 123 -18.86 -23.97 8.26
N HIS A 124 -17.85 -23.17 8.51
CA HIS A 124 -16.47 -23.61 8.80
C HIS A 124 -15.80 -22.57 9.69
N ALA A 125 -15.08 -23.04 10.73
CA ALA A 125 -14.35 -22.18 11.66
C ALA A 125 -12.93 -22.69 11.92
N VAL A 126 -11.95 -21.77 11.89
CA VAL A 126 -10.61 -21.99 12.40
C VAL A 126 -10.58 -21.56 13.86
N ILE A 127 -10.15 -22.46 14.74
CA ILE A 127 -9.91 -22.17 16.15
C ILE A 127 -8.41 -21.94 16.36
N HIS A 128 -8.04 -20.69 16.53
CA HIS A 128 -6.65 -20.23 16.58
C HIS A 128 -6.15 -20.21 18.03
N LEU A 129 -5.36 -21.20 18.41
CA LEU A 129 -4.71 -21.32 19.70
C LEU A 129 -3.34 -20.66 19.68
N TYR A 130 -2.99 -19.91 20.73
CA TYR A 130 -1.66 -19.36 20.88
C TYR A 130 -1.15 -19.37 22.32
N ASN A 131 0.15 -19.38 22.46
CA ASN A 131 0.88 -19.00 23.68
C ASN A 131 2.28 -18.52 23.31
N SER A 132 2.83 -17.58 24.11
CA SER A 132 4.18 -17.05 23.87
C SER A 132 5.25 -18.08 24.20
N THR A 133 6.30 -18.13 23.38
CA THR A 133 7.39 -19.12 23.46
C THR A 133 8.77 -18.51 23.63
N SER A 134 8.92 -17.17 23.48
CA SER A 134 10.22 -16.49 23.51
C SER A 134 10.95 -16.60 24.86
N VAL A 135 12.27 -16.44 24.83
CA VAL A 135 13.12 -16.40 26.02
C VAL A 135 12.60 -15.38 27.02
N ALA A 136 12.35 -14.15 26.57
CA ALA A 136 11.87 -13.08 27.44
C ALA A 136 10.52 -13.42 28.10
N GLN A 137 9.58 -14.00 27.37
CA GLN A 137 8.29 -14.40 27.91
C GLN A 137 8.44 -15.54 28.93
N ARG A 138 9.27 -16.54 28.62
CA ARG A 138 9.51 -17.66 29.53
C ARG A 138 10.15 -17.22 30.85
N GLU A 139 11.17 -16.37 30.78
CA GLU A 139 11.97 -15.96 31.95
C GLU A 139 11.32 -14.83 32.76
N GLN A 140 10.82 -13.80 32.08
CA GLN A 140 10.36 -12.55 32.72
C GLN A 140 8.88 -12.61 33.11
N VAL A 141 8.03 -13.18 32.23
CA VAL A 141 6.57 -13.15 32.38
C VAL A 141 6.03 -14.42 33.00
N PHE A 142 6.26 -15.57 32.37
CA PHE A 142 5.71 -16.83 32.83
C PHE A 142 6.53 -17.46 33.99
N LYS A 143 7.83 -17.17 34.00
CA LYS A 143 8.81 -17.81 34.93
C LYS A 143 8.72 -19.33 34.83
N LYS A 144 8.74 -19.84 33.60
CA LYS A 144 8.56 -21.24 33.24
C LYS A 144 9.69 -21.73 32.34
N SER A 145 10.03 -23.02 32.51
CA SER A 145 10.94 -23.74 31.64
C SER A 145 10.36 -23.96 30.22
N ARG A 146 11.21 -24.32 29.25
CA ARG A 146 10.77 -24.72 27.89
C ARG A 146 9.72 -25.84 27.95
N GLU A 147 9.94 -26.87 28.78
CA GLU A 147 9.02 -28.02 28.93
C GLU A 147 7.66 -27.59 29.47
N GLU A 148 7.62 -26.70 30.45
CA GLU A 148 6.36 -26.20 31.01
C GLU A 148 5.59 -25.33 29.99
N VAL A 149 6.29 -24.52 29.19
CA VAL A 149 5.64 -23.69 28.13
C VAL A 149 5.16 -24.57 26.97
N LYS A 150 5.95 -25.58 26.56
CA LYS A 150 5.52 -26.58 25.58
C LYS A 150 4.28 -27.33 26.07
N LYS A 151 4.24 -27.68 27.37
CA LYS A 151 3.08 -28.33 27.98
C LYS A 151 1.82 -27.48 27.89
N LEU A 152 1.89 -26.14 28.05
CA LEU A 152 0.73 -25.27 27.88
C LEU A 152 0.14 -25.36 26.44
N ALA A 153 0.99 -25.41 25.44
CA ALA A 153 0.55 -25.58 24.04
C ALA A 153 -0.13 -26.94 23.83
N VAL A 154 0.49 -28.00 24.32
CA VAL A 154 -0.04 -29.38 24.21
C VAL A 154 -1.36 -29.56 24.98
N ASP A 155 -1.46 -29.05 26.21
CA ASP A 155 -2.70 -29.11 26.99
C ASP A 155 -3.83 -28.35 26.29
N GLY A 156 -3.55 -27.16 25.70
CA GLY A 156 -4.49 -26.41 24.90
C GLY A 156 -4.92 -27.16 23.63
N ALA A 157 -3.98 -27.80 22.94
CA ALA A 157 -4.26 -28.60 21.75
C ALA A 157 -5.16 -29.80 22.04
N ILE A 158 -4.94 -30.47 23.18
CA ILE A 158 -5.80 -31.56 23.64
C ILE A 158 -7.21 -31.07 23.93
N LEU A 159 -7.35 -29.94 24.62
CA LEU A 159 -8.66 -29.34 24.89
C LEU A 159 -9.42 -28.96 23.61
N LEU A 160 -8.74 -28.37 22.61
CA LEU A 160 -9.37 -28.07 21.34
C LEU A 160 -9.90 -29.33 20.67
N ARG A 161 -9.06 -30.34 20.53
CA ARG A 161 -9.43 -31.64 19.94
C ARG A 161 -10.64 -32.25 20.64
N ASP A 162 -10.60 -32.30 21.96
CA ASP A 162 -11.62 -32.99 22.78
C ASP A 162 -12.96 -32.25 22.77
N LEU A 163 -12.95 -30.90 22.74
CA LEU A 163 -14.15 -30.10 22.65
C LEU A 163 -14.73 -30.09 21.19
N ALA A 164 -13.88 -30.07 20.17
CA ALA A 164 -14.32 -30.21 18.80
C ALA A 164 -15.05 -31.55 18.56
N ALA A 165 -14.54 -32.65 19.16
CA ALA A 165 -15.18 -33.96 19.07
C ALA A 165 -16.56 -34.02 19.78
N GLN A 166 -16.88 -33.06 20.63
CA GLN A 166 -18.14 -32.95 21.35
C GLN A 166 -19.08 -31.87 20.81
N THR A 167 -18.63 -31.12 19.81
CA THR A 167 -19.36 -29.98 19.23
C THR A 167 -19.64 -30.23 17.77
N ASP A 168 -20.91 -30.15 17.36
CA ASP A 168 -21.26 -30.23 15.95
C ASP A 168 -20.71 -29.03 15.20
N GLY A 169 -19.95 -29.26 14.13
CA GLY A 169 -19.36 -28.23 13.29
C GLY A 169 -18.19 -28.72 12.47
N ASN A 170 -17.72 -27.89 11.55
CA ASN A 170 -16.54 -28.12 10.76
C ASN A 170 -15.42 -27.22 11.29
N PHE A 171 -14.41 -27.81 11.92
CA PHE A 171 -13.33 -27.08 12.60
C PHE A 171 -11.96 -27.41 12.02
N THR A 172 -11.19 -26.37 11.77
CA THR A 172 -9.75 -26.47 11.56
C THR A 172 -9.02 -25.86 12.75
N PHE A 173 -7.86 -26.41 13.12
CA PHE A 173 -7.08 -25.89 14.23
C PHE A 173 -5.85 -25.15 13.73
N GLU A 174 -5.59 -24.00 14.34
CA GLU A 174 -4.40 -23.21 14.14
C GLU A 174 -3.62 -23.06 15.44
N TYR A 175 -2.29 -23.12 15.35
CA TYR A 175 -1.40 -22.85 16.47
C TYR A 175 -0.34 -21.82 16.11
N SER A 176 -0.17 -20.81 16.99
CA SER A 176 0.91 -19.81 16.90
C SER A 176 1.84 -19.88 18.10
N PRO A 177 3.15 -20.14 17.91
CA PRO A 177 4.18 -19.87 18.92
C PRO A 177 4.43 -18.36 18.98
N GLU A 178 3.61 -17.64 19.74
CA GLU A 178 3.68 -16.17 19.83
C GLU A 178 5.06 -15.70 20.29
N SER A 179 5.43 -14.48 19.91
CA SER A 179 6.77 -13.92 20.13
C SER A 179 7.89 -14.75 19.48
N PHE A 180 7.60 -15.37 18.35
CA PHE A 180 8.54 -16.22 17.61
C PHE A 180 9.90 -15.58 17.35
N PRO A 181 10.06 -14.28 17.00
CA PRO A 181 11.38 -13.70 16.74
C PRO A 181 12.37 -13.83 17.89
N GLY A 182 11.88 -13.87 19.13
CA GLY A 182 12.69 -14.09 20.34
C GLY A 182 12.71 -15.54 20.83
N THR A 183 12.28 -16.48 20.00
CA THR A 183 12.23 -17.93 20.29
C THR A 183 13.33 -18.65 19.52
N GLU A 184 13.99 -19.59 20.14
CA GLU A 184 14.94 -20.48 19.47
C GLU A 184 14.19 -21.31 18.41
N VAL A 185 14.69 -21.36 17.18
CA VAL A 185 13.95 -21.89 16.03
C VAL A 185 13.70 -23.41 16.16
N ASP A 186 14.68 -24.15 16.67
CA ASP A 186 14.56 -25.57 16.97
C ASP A 186 13.49 -25.84 18.07
N TYR A 187 13.44 -24.98 19.08
CA TYR A 187 12.42 -25.09 20.14
C TYR A 187 11.02 -24.72 19.58
N ALA A 188 10.89 -23.73 18.74
CA ALA A 188 9.62 -23.42 18.07
C ALA A 188 9.10 -24.62 17.27
N VAL A 189 9.98 -25.26 16.49
CA VAL A 189 9.64 -26.50 15.75
C VAL A 189 9.26 -27.63 16.70
N GLU A 190 9.97 -27.80 17.82
CA GLU A 190 9.64 -28.80 18.84
C GLU A 190 8.22 -28.58 19.38
N VAL A 191 7.85 -27.36 19.76
CA VAL A 191 6.52 -27.05 20.29
C VAL A 191 5.45 -27.27 19.23
N CYS A 192 5.65 -26.78 18.00
CA CYS A 192 4.71 -26.98 16.89
C CYS A 192 4.49 -28.47 16.59
N ASN A 193 5.57 -29.25 16.55
CA ASN A 193 5.48 -30.70 16.32
C ASN A 193 4.77 -31.44 17.48
N ALA A 194 4.94 -30.98 18.72
CA ALA A 194 4.22 -31.55 19.86
C ALA A 194 2.70 -31.27 19.77
N VAL A 195 2.29 -30.09 19.30
CA VAL A 195 0.89 -29.75 19.01
C VAL A 195 0.36 -30.61 17.86
N LEU A 196 1.11 -30.72 16.78
CA LEU A 196 0.73 -31.54 15.61
C LEU A 196 0.60 -33.02 15.95
N ASP A 197 1.42 -33.55 16.86
CA ASP A 197 1.29 -34.93 17.35
C ASP A 197 -0.03 -35.17 18.12
N VAL A 198 -0.64 -34.14 18.69
CA VAL A 198 -1.97 -34.21 19.31
C VAL A 198 -3.07 -34.21 18.22
N TRP A 199 -2.98 -33.32 17.24
CA TRP A 199 -4.00 -33.13 16.22
C TRP A 199 -3.94 -34.16 15.09
N LYS A 200 -2.73 -34.63 14.74
CA LYS A 200 -2.45 -35.63 13.69
C LYS A 200 -3.15 -35.29 12.37
N PRO A 201 -2.83 -34.12 11.78
CA PRO A 201 -3.51 -33.68 10.58
C PRO A 201 -3.31 -34.68 9.42
N ASP A 202 -4.36 -34.83 8.63
CA ASP A 202 -4.42 -35.64 7.43
C ASP A 202 -4.89 -34.83 6.22
N LYS A 203 -5.15 -35.49 5.06
CA LYS A 203 -5.57 -34.80 3.85
C LYS A 203 -6.93 -34.11 3.95
N GLU A 204 -7.82 -34.66 4.75
CA GLU A 204 -9.19 -34.16 4.92
C GLU A 204 -9.26 -33.13 6.03
N HIS A 205 -8.40 -33.26 7.04
CA HIS A 205 -8.37 -32.41 8.24
C HIS A 205 -6.97 -31.81 8.39
N LYS A 206 -6.68 -30.76 7.62
CA LYS A 206 -5.42 -30.03 7.72
C LYS A 206 -5.37 -29.22 9.02
N ALA A 207 -4.15 -28.97 9.50
CA ALA A 207 -3.89 -28.01 10.58
C ALA A 207 -3.10 -26.81 10.04
N ILE A 208 -3.16 -25.69 10.74
CA ILE A 208 -2.40 -24.49 10.43
C ILE A 208 -1.34 -24.29 11.52
N ILE A 209 -0.10 -24.07 11.11
CA ILE A 209 0.97 -23.56 11.98
C ILE A 209 1.29 -22.15 11.49
N ASN A 210 1.03 -21.15 12.34
CA ASN A 210 1.22 -19.76 12.02
C ASN A 210 2.41 -19.17 12.76
N ILE A 211 3.33 -18.56 12.06
CA ILE A 211 4.59 -18.02 12.59
C ILE A 211 4.53 -16.49 12.63
N PRO A 212 4.20 -15.89 13.79
CA PRO A 212 4.07 -14.45 13.90
C PRO A 212 5.41 -13.78 14.18
N THR A 213 5.76 -12.76 13.39
CA THR A 213 6.79 -11.81 13.84
C THR A 213 6.17 -10.80 14.78
N THR A 214 5.75 -11.26 15.96
CA THR A 214 5.01 -10.48 16.98
C THR A 214 5.66 -9.12 17.25
N VAL A 215 6.99 -9.07 17.30
CA VAL A 215 7.80 -7.85 17.19
C VAL A 215 8.89 -8.14 16.18
N GLN A 216 8.92 -7.39 15.08
CA GLN A 216 9.91 -7.56 14.03
C GLN A 216 11.29 -7.08 14.52
N ILE A 217 12.21 -7.99 14.79
CA ILE A 217 13.56 -7.70 15.33
C ILE A 217 14.69 -8.19 14.43
N ALA A 218 14.42 -9.10 13.51
CA ALA A 218 15.40 -9.65 12.58
C ALA A 218 15.31 -8.97 11.20
N MET A 219 16.35 -9.13 10.38
CA MET A 219 16.31 -8.75 8.97
C MET A 219 15.49 -9.78 8.16
N PRO A 220 14.82 -9.38 7.06
CA PRO A 220 13.92 -10.28 6.32
C PRO A 220 14.55 -11.59 5.84
N HIS A 221 15.81 -11.59 5.43
CA HIS A 221 16.51 -12.80 5.03
C HIS A 221 16.72 -13.79 6.20
N VAL A 222 16.84 -13.30 7.43
CA VAL A 222 16.89 -14.16 8.62
C VAL A 222 15.55 -14.85 8.81
N PHE A 223 14.46 -14.09 8.70
CA PHE A 223 13.10 -14.65 8.77
C PHE A 223 12.86 -15.70 7.68
N ALA A 224 13.29 -15.43 6.43
CA ALA A 224 13.22 -16.42 5.36
C ALA A 224 13.96 -17.73 5.72
N CYS A 225 15.16 -17.64 6.27
CA CYS A 225 15.91 -18.83 6.70
C CYS A 225 15.18 -19.59 7.84
N GLN A 226 14.54 -18.84 8.76
CA GLN A 226 13.76 -19.43 9.84
C GLN A 226 12.53 -20.17 9.30
N ILE A 227 11.79 -19.57 8.37
CA ILE A 227 10.61 -20.20 7.73
C ILE A 227 11.02 -21.42 6.91
N GLU A 228 12.12 -21.33 6.14
CA GLU A 228 12.64 -22.47 5.39
C GLU A 228 13.01 -23.66 6.32
N TYR A 229 13.64 -23.38 7.44
CA TYR A 229 13.94 -24.38 8.43
C TYR A 229 12.67 -25.03 9.01
N ILE A 230 11.68 -24.22 9.40
CA ILE A 230 10.38 -24.69 9.89
C ILE A 230 9.70 -25.54 8.82
N HIS A 231 9.61 -25.04 7.59
CA HIS A 231 9.05 -25.75 6.44
C HIS A 231 9.61 -27.18 6.30
N LYS A 232 10.93 -27.33 6.47
CA LYS A 232 11.63 -28.63 6.32
C LYS A 232 11.52 -29.56 7.54
N HIS A 233 11.22 -29.02 8.74
CA HIS A 233 11.28 -29.80 9.98
C HIS A 233 9.91 -30.00 10.66
N LEU A 234 8.82 -29.39 10.12
CA LEU A 234 7.48 -29.70 10.59
C LEU A 234 7.08 -31.13 10.24
N LYS A 235 6.58 -31.85 11.24
CA LYS A 235 5.89 -33.12 11.02
C LYS A 235 4.60 -32.90 10.24
N TYR A 236 4.16 -33.92 9.53
CA TYR A 236 2.90 -33.86 8.74
C TYR A 236 2.88 -32.74 7.68
N ARG A 237 4.02 -32.29 7.20
CA ARG A 237 4.15 -31.06 6.39
C ARG A 237 3.16 -30.98 5.22
N ASP A 238 2.87 -32.11 4.56
CA ASP A 238 1.92 -32.18 3.43
C ASP A 238 0.46 -31.89 3.86
N ASN A 239 0.17 -32.06 5.14
CA ASN A 239 -1.15 -31.86 5.74
C ASN A 239 -1.19 -30.61 6.66
N VAL A 240 -0.12 -29.83 6.67
CA VAL A 240 0.00 -28.58 7.44
C VAL A 240 0.04 -27.40 6.50
N ILE A 241 -0.78 -26.41 6.76
CA ILE A 241 -0.70 -25.09 6.14
C ILE A 241 0.28 -24.27 6.97
N LEU A 242 1.43 -23.95 6.41
CA LEU A 242 2.39 -23.06 7.06
C LEU A 242 2.00 -21.61 6.77
N SER A 243 1.64 -20.89 7.81
CA SER A 243 1.23 -19.50 7.76
C SER A 243 2.29 -18.56 8.31
N VAL A 244 2.35 -17.34 7.81
CA VAL A 244 3.16 -16.25 8.37
C VAL A 244 2.28 -15.06 8.72
N HIS A 245 2.59 -14.39 9.83
CA HIS A 245 1.89 -13.21 10.32
C HIS A 245 2.90 -12.11 10.66
N PRO A 246 3.39 -11.38 9.65
CA PRO A 246 4.40 -10.36 9.87
C PRO A 246 3.80 -9.07 10.43
N HIS A 247 4.44 -8.52 11.50
CA HIS A 247 4.31 -7.13 11.90
C HIS A 247 5.37 -6.27 11.20
N ASN A 248 5.29 -4.95 11.36
CA ASN A 248 6.06 -3.98 10.58
C ASN A 248 6.99 -3.10 11.44
N ASP A 249 7.45 -3.57 12.59
CA ASP A 249 8.25 -2.76 13.54
C ASP A 249 9.55 -2.20 12.95
N ARG A 250 10.10 -2.86 11.95
CA ARG A 250 11.30 -2.42 11.21
C ARG A 250 11.00 -1.81 9.85
N GLY A 251 9.72 -1.67 9.48
CA GLY A 251 9.31 -1.26 8.14
C GLY A 251 9.57 -2.34 7.06
N CYS A 252 9.65 -3.61 7.44
CA CYS A 252 9.98 -4.72 6.54
C CYS A 252 8.88 -5.80 6.48
N GLY A 253 7.67 -5.52 6.95
CA GLY A 253 6.59 -6.51 7.03
C GLY A 253 6.26 -7.15 5.68
N ILE A 254 6.25 -6.35 4.60
CA ILE A 254 6.03 -6.84 3.23
C ILE A 254 7.15 -7.78 2.81
N SER A 255 8.42 -7.40 3.02
CA SER A 255 9.56 -8.24 2.68
C SER A 255 9.60 -9.55 3.50
N ASP A 256 9.18 -9.50 4.77
CA ASP A 256 9.06 -10.73 5.58
C ASP A 256 8.00 -11.66 4.99
N ALA A 257 6.86 -11.13 4.54
CA ALA A 257 5.82 -11.92 3.90
C ALA A 257 6.28 -12.51 2.55
N GLU A 258 6.85 -11.69 1.66
CA GLU A 258 7.36 -12.14 0.36
C GLU A 258 8.41 -13.24 0.52
N PHE A 259 9.39 -13.03 1.37
CA PHE A 259 10.45 -14.00 1.62
C PHE A 259 9.94 -15.23 2.37
N GLY A 260 8.96 -15.07 3.28
CA GLY A 260 8.30 -16.18 3.94
C GLY A 260 7.60 -17.11 2.95
N VAL A 261 6.89 -16.56 1.95
CA VAL A 261 6.24 -17.34 0.88
C VAL A 261 7.30 -18.02 -0.01
N LEU A 262 8.37 -17.32 -0.40
CA LEU A 262 9.48 -17.95 -1.15
C LEU A 262 10.13 -19.09 -0.34
N ALA A 263 10.22 -18.94 0.97
CA ALA A 263 10.80 -19.92 1.90
C ALA A 263 9.88 -21.12 2.22
N GLY A 264 8.64 -21.11 1.73
CA GLY A 264 7.73 -22.25 1.83
C GLY A 264 6.47 -22.04 2.66
N ALA A 265 6.13 -20.81 3.05
CA ALA A 265 4.82 -20.51 3.62
C ALA A 265 3.73 -20.64 2.55
N ASP A 266 2.59 -21.20 2.95
CA ASP A 266 1.41 -21.43 2.10
C ASP A 266 0.38 -20.29 2.27
N ARG A 267 0.43 -19.56 3.40
CA ARG A 267 -0.61 -18.63 3.84
C ARG A 267 0.00 -17.39 4.48
N VAL A 268 -0.67 -16.26 4.33
CA VAL A 268 -0.28 -14.97 4.93
C VAL A 268 -1.47 -14.37 5.67
N GLU A 269 -1.24 -14.01 6.93
CA GLU A 269 -2.14 -13.16 7.71
C GLU A 269 -1.67 -11.71 7.68
N GLY A 270 -2.60 -10.80 7.52
CA GLY A 270 -2.31 -9.37 7.50
C GLY A 270 -3.57 -8.53 7.46
N THR A 271 -3.41 -7.23 7.25
CA THR A 271 -4.52 -6.28 7.26
C THR A 271 -4.51 -5.39 6.02
N LEU A 272 -5.64 -4.79 5.72
CA LEU A 272 -5.72 -3.73 4.71
C LEU A 272 -4.89 -2.52 5.20
N PHE A 273 -4.01 -2.04 4.33
CA PHE A 273 -3.15 -0.87 4.59
C PHE A 273 -2.24 -0.99 5.82
N GLY A 274 -2.07 -2.20 6.34
CA GLY A 274 -1.11 -2.48 7.39
C GLY A 274 -1.53 -2.06 8.81
N ASN A 275 -2.82 -1.93 9.10
CA ASN A 275 -3.30 -1.61 10.43
C ASN A 275 -2.93 -2.71 11.46
N GLY A 276 -2.71 -2.34 12.71
CA GLY A 276 -2.42 -3.27 13.81
C GLY A 276 -1.60 -2.66 14.92
N GLU A 277 -1.26 -3.47 15.88
CA GLU A 277 -0.48 -3.09 17.06
C GLU A 277 0.85 -2.41 16.67
N ARG A 278 1.24 -1.39 17.44
CA ARG A 278 2.50 -0.62 17.31
C ARG A 278 2.64 0.02 15.94
N THR A 279 3.35 -0.62 14.99
CA THR A 279 3.60 -0.16 13.63
C THR A 279 2.73 -0.85 12.58
N GLY A 280 1.82 -1.73 13.05
CA GLY A 280 0.88 -2.46 12.23
C GLY A 280 1.34 -3.83 11.76
N ASN A 281 0.46 -4.50 11.04
CA ASN A 281 0.67 -5.78 10.36
C ASN A 281 1.26 -5.58 8.95
N VAL A 282 1.58 -6.66 8.27
CA VAL A 282 1.85 -6.60 6.83
C VAL A 282 0.64 -6.04 6.08
N ASP A 283 0.89 -5.09 5.20
CA ASP A 283 -0.14 -4.53 4.31
C ASP A 283 -0.45 -5.51 3.17
N ILE A 284 -1.61 -6.17 3.24
CA ILE A 284 -2.05 -7.12 2.21
C ILE A 284 -2.30 -6.43 0.88
N VAL A 285 -2.77 -5.17 0.87
CA VAL A 285 -3.00 -4.43 -0.38
C VAL A 285 -1.68 -4.29 -1.15
N THR A 286 -0.63 -3.81 -0.48
CA THR A 286 0.68 -3.67 -1.09
C THR A 286 1.25 -5.02 -1.52
N LEU A 287 1.16 -6.05 -0.69
CA LEU A 287 1.68 -7.38 -0.99
C LEU A 287 0.99 -8.02 -2.20
N ALA A 288 -0.35 -7.93 -2.26
CA ALA A 288 -1.14 -8.42 -3.39
C ALA A 288 -0.83 -7.67 -4.69
N MET A 289 -0.71 -6.35 -4.63
CA MET A 289 -0.39 -5.54 -5.80
C MET A 289 1.04 -5.73 -6.29
N ASN A 290 2.00 -6.05 -5.41
CA ASN A 290 3.34 -6.48 -5.81
C ASN A 290 3.29 -7.75 -6.68
N MET A 291 2.41 -8.70 -6.35
CA MET A 291 2.20 -9.90 -7.18
C MET A 291 1.61 -9.56 -8.55
N VAL A 292 0.64 -8.63 -8.61
CA VAL A 292 0.08 -8.14 -9.88
C VAL A 292 1.18 -7.59 -10.80
N CYS A 293 2.12 -6.80 -10.24
CA CYS A 293 3.28 -6.29 -11.00
C CYS A 293 4.16 -7.38 -11.60
N HIS A 294 4.14 -8.58 -11.03
CA HIS A 294 4.86 -9.77 -11.54
C HIS A 294 3.97 -10.68 -12.39
N GLY A 295 2.73 -10.29 -12.68
CA GLY A 295 1.80 -11.06 -13.50
C GLY A 295 1.12 -12.21 -12.76
N VAL A 296 1.09 -12.17 -11.44
CA VAL A 296 0.42 -13.15 -10.59
C VAL A 296 -0.90 -12.56 -10.09
N ASP A 297 -2.01 -13.20 -10.43
CA ASP A 297 -3.34 -12.83 -9.94
C ASP A 297 -3.47 -13.16 -8.45
N PRO A 298 -3.60 -12.16 -7.56
CA PRO A 298 -3.68 -12.37 -6.12
C PRO A 298 -5.00 -12.99 -5.67
N LYS A 299 -6.01 -13.09 -6.53
CA LYS A 299 -7.38 -13.49 -6.20
C LYS A 299 -8.08 -12.59 -5.19
N LEU A 300 -7.60 -11.35 -5.05
CA LEU A 300 -8.22 -10.27 -4.29
C LEU A 300 -8.50 -9.11 -5.25
N ASP A 301 -9.68 -8.54 -5.16
CA ASP A 301 -10.12 -7.46 -6.04
C ASP A 301 -9.83 -6.09 -5.44
N PHE A 302 -8.81 -5.44 -5.94
CA PHE A 302 -8.45 -4.05 -5.63
C PHE A 302 -8.72 -3.10 -6.82
N SER A 303 -9.56 -3.49 -7.77
CA SER A 303 -9.89 -2.68 -8.96
C SER A 303 -10.54 -1.32 -8.62
N ASN A 304 -11.04 -1.15 -7.40
CA ASN A 304 -11.52 0.13 -6.88
C ASN A 304 -10.90 0.43 -5.51
N ILE A 305 -9.58 0.59 -5.49
CA ILE A 305 -8.81 0.81 -4.26
C ILE A 305 -9.24 2.07 -3.49
N ALA A 306 -9.75 3.09 -4.20
CA ALA A 306 -10.21 4.33 -3.58
C ALA A 306 -11.46 4.11 -2.71
N ALA A 307 -12.43 3.32 -3.18
CA ALA A 307 -13.63 2.99 -2.41
C ALA A 307 -13.30 2.10 -1.20
N ILE A 308 -12.36 1.15 -1.35
CA ILE A 308 -11.88 0.33 -0.24
C ILE A 308 -11.21 1.21 0.82
N ARG A 309 -10.33 2.13 0.40
CA ARG A 309 -9.67 3.07 1.31
C ARG A 309 -10.66 3.95 2.04
N GLU A 310 -11.66 4.51 1.35
CA GLU A 310 -12.68 5.36 1.97
C GLU A 310 -13.44 4.61 3.08
N LYS A 311 -13.88 3.37 2.81
CA LYS A 311 -14.53 2.53 3.81
C LYS A 311 -13.59 2.22 4.97
N TYR A 312 -12.36 1.82 4.68
CA TYR A 312 -11.33 1.56 5.69
C TYR A 312 -11.13 2.77 6.61
N GLU A 313 -10.87 3.97 6.05
CA GLU A 313 -10.68 5.20 6.82
C GLU A 313 -11.90 5.57 7.67
N ARG A 314 -13.10 5.33 7.14
CA ARG A 314 -14.36 5.56 7.86
C ARG A 314 -14.49 4.66 9.08
N PHE A 315 -14.20 3.36 8.94
CA PHE A 315 -14.37 2.39 10.02
C PHE A 315 -13.26 2.43 11.06
N THR A 316 -12.02 2.62 10.61
CA THR A 316 -10.85 2.63 11.49
C THR A 316 -10.57 4.00 12.09
N ARG A 317 -11.10 5.08 11.54
CA ARG A 317 -10.79 6.48 11.84
C ARG A 317 -9.30 6.81 11.62
N MET A 318 -8.60 5.98 10.86
CA MET A 318 -7.19 6.15 10.50
C MET A 318 -7.08 6.51 9.03
N ARG A 319 -6.16 7.43 8.69
CA ARG A 319 -5.89 7.81 7.31
C ARG A 319 -4.80 6.93 6.72
N VAL A 320 -4.99 6.55 5.47
CA VAL A 320 -3.96 5.95 4.65
C VAL A 320 -2.98 7.04 4.22
N TYR A 321 -1.70 6.82 4.46
CA TYR A 321 -0.66 7.80 4.14
C TYR A 321 -0.59 8.09 2.63
N GLU A 322 -0.36 9.35 2.26
CA GLU A 322 -0.43 9.83 0.88
C GLU A 322 0.57 9.13 -0.08
N ARG A 323 1.59 8.47 0.46
CA ARG A 323 2.58 7.72 -0.32
C ARG A 323 2.54 6.21 -0.05
N THR A 324 1.45 5.71 0.54
CA THR A 324 1.22 4.27 0.65
C THR A 324 1.20 3.66 -0.76
N PRO A 325 1.96 2.60 -1.02
CA PRO A 325 2.02 2.00 -2.35
C PRO A 325 0.62 1.71 -2.90
N TYR A 326 0.41 2.01 -4.17
CA TYR A 326 -0.83 1.81 -4.94
C TYR A 326 -2.06 2.60 -4.46
N ALA A 327 -2.19 2.90 -3.18
CA ALA A 327 -3.39 3.47 -2.56
C ALA A 327 -3.29 4.96 -2.22
N GLY A 328 -2.10 5.46 -1.94
CA GLY A 328 -1.89 6.84 -1.51
C GLY A 328 -2.23 7.87 -2.58
N ASP A 329 -2.60 9.07 -2.18
CA ASP A 329 -3.04 10.12 -3.11
C ASP A 329 -1.95 10.55 -4.10
N LEU A 330 -0.67 10.45 -3.71
CA LEU A 330 0.46 10.95 -4.49
C LEU A 330 1.20 9.88 -5.30
N VAL A 331 0.75 8.61 -5.26
CA VAL A 331 1.53 7.50 -5.87
C VAL A 331 1.45 7.46 -7.40
N PHE A 332 0.42 8.05 -7.99
CA PHE A 332 0.25 8.18 -9.44
C PHE A 332 0.45 9.62 -9.93
N THR A 333 1.20 10.41 -9.18
CA THR A 333 1.51 11.81 -9.50
C THR A 333 3.02 11.97 -9.71
N ALA A 334 3.44 12.62 -10.78
CA ALA A 334 4.83 12.97 -11.01
C ALA A 334 5.04 14.49 -10.88
N PHE A 335 5.99 14.90 -10.05
CA PHE A 335 6.32 16.31 -9.81
C PHE A 335 7.45 16.81 -10.71
N SER A 336 8.32 15.91 -11.19
CA SER A 336 9.41 16.26 -12.10
C SER A 336 8.91 16.33 -13.54
N GLY A 337 9.18 17.42 -14.23
CA GLY A 337 8.79 17.58 -15.65
C GLY A 337 9.39 16.53 -16.58
N SER A 338 10.59 16.01 -16.27
CA SER A 338 11.20 14.90 -17.02
C SER A 338 10.44 13.59 -16.83
N HIS A 339 9.93 13.32 -15.61
CA HIS A 339 9.11 12.15 -15.35
C HIS A 339 7.76 12.26 -16.05
N GLN A 340 7.10 13.42 -15.99
CA GLN A 340 5.83 13.69 -16.68
C GLN A 340 5.96 13.48 -18.20
N ASP A 341 7.01 14.02 -18.80
CA ASP A 341 7.29 13.86 -20.24
C ASP A 341 7.52 12.38 -20.61
N ALA A 342 8.28 11.66 -19.78
CA ALA A 342 8.54 10.23 -19.99
C ALA A 342 7.26 9.39 -19.86
N ILE A 343 6.41 9.67 -18.86
CA ILE A 343 5.12 8.98 -18.69
C ILE A 343 4.22 9.25 -19.89
N SER A 344 4.07 10.52 -20.29
CA SER A 344 3.26 10.91 -21.45
C SER A 344 3.71 10.22 -22.74
N LYS A 345 5.02 10.18 -22.99
CA LYS A 345 5.61 9.47 -24.15
C LYS A 345 5.42 7.97 -24.06
N GLY A 346 5.55 7.40 -22.85
CA GLY A 346 5.33 5.97 -22.61
C GLY A 346 3.89 5.55 -22.87
N MET A 347 2.92 6.35 -22.42
CA MET A 347 1.50 6.13 -22.68
C MET A 347 1.20 6.18 -24.19
N ALA A 348 1.63 7.26 -24.88
CA ALA A 348 1.45 7.39 -26.32
C ALA A 348 2.10 6.24 -27.09
N TRP A 349 3.31 5.82 -26.70
CA TRP A 349 4.03 4.71 -27.32
C TRP A 349 3.26 3.39 -27.19
N ARG A 350 2.64 3.13 -26.04
CA ARG A 350 1.79 1.95 -25.83
C ARG A 350 0.54 1.98 -26.69
N GLU A 351 -0.14 3.12 -26.73
CA GLU A 351 -1.36 3.32 -27.52
C GLU A 351 -1.09 3.09 -29.02
N ASP A 352 -0.03 3.71 -29.56
CA ASP A 352 0.38 3.55 -30.97
C ASP A 352 0.67 2.10 -31.36
N ARG A 353 1.22 1.29 -30.44
CA ARG A 353 1.63 -0.09 -30.69
C ARG A 353 0.67 -1.14 -30.15
N GLN A 354 -0.39 -0.72 -29.47
CA GLN A 354 -1.35 -1.64 -28.82
C GLN A 354 -0.66 -2.71 -27.98
N CYS A 355 0.28 -2.30 -27.11
CA CYS A 355 1.08 -3.20 -26.31
C CYS A 355 0.24 -3.86 -25.20
N ASP A 356 0.25 -5.20 -25.13
CA ASP A 356 -0.46 -5.96 -24.11
C ASP A 356 0.16 -5.79 -22.71
N LYS A 357 1.50 -5.77 -22.63
CA LYS A 357 2.21 -5.67 -21.36
C LYS A 357 2.41 -4.22 -20.91
N TRP A 358 2.23 -3.98 -19.61
CA TRP A 358 2.51 -2.70 -19.00
C TRP A 358 4.03 -2.45 -18.89
N ASN A 359 4.49 -1.31 -19.38
CA ASN A 359 5.90 -0.91 -19.34
C ASN A 359 6.09 0.61 -19.41
N VAL A 360 5.13 1.38 -18.88
CA VAL A 360 5.21 2.83 -18.85
C VAL A 360 6.28 3.27 -17.82
N PRO A 361 7.22 4.15 -18.20
CA PRO A 361 8.22 4.67 -17.27
C PRO A 361 7.59 5.27 -16.02
N TYR A 362 8.19 5.03 -14.85
CA TYR A 362 7.78 5.57 -13.53
C TYR A 362 6.42 5.10 -13.00
N LEU A 363 5.66 4.29 -13.73
CA LEU A 363 4.40 3.72 -13.28
C LEU A 363 4.52 2.19 -13.21
N PRO A 364 4.60 1.61 -12.02
CA PRO A 364 4.76 0.16 -11.85
C PRO A 364 3.54 -0.64 -12.31
N ILE A 365 2.34 -0.03 -12.28
CA ILE A 365 1.09 -0.60 -12.79
C ILE A 365 0.33 0.45 -13.60
N ASP A 366 -0.67 0.00 -14.38
CA ASP A 366 -1.67 0.89 -14.93
C ASP A 366 -2.58 1.42 -13.80
N PRO A 367 -2.65 2.72 -13.57
CA PRO A 367 -3.55 3.27 -12.56
C PRO A 367 -5.01 2.89 -12.76
N GLN A 368 -5.44 2.59 -13.99
CA GLN A 368 -6.81 2.18 -14.29
C GLN A 368 -7.15 0.81 -13.69
N ASP A 369 -6.18 -0.08 -13.53
CA ASP A 369 -6.38 -1.41 -12.94
C ASP A 369 -6.79 -1.35 -11.46
N VAL A 370 -6.52 -0.24 -10.79
CA VAL A 370 -6.95 0.04 -9.40
C VAL A 370 -8.04 1.12 -9.31
N GLY A 371 -8.73 1.40 -10.43
CA GLY A 371 -9.80 2.39 -10.52
C GLY A 371 -9.34 3.84 -10.39
N ARG A 372 -8.06 4.10 -10.67
CA ARG A 372 -7.48 5.44 -10.61
C ARG A 372 -7.03 5.92 -11.99
N ARG A 373 -6.57 7.14 -12.07
CA ARG A 373 -5.96 7.71 -13.27
C ARG A 373 -4.60 8.26 -12.91
N TYR A 374 -3.73 8.33 -13.90
CA TYR A 374 -2.53 9.13 -13.76
C TYR A 374 -2.96 10.59 -13.64
N ASP A 375 -2.71 11.19 -12.47
CA ASP A 375 -3.08 12.58 -12.20
C ASP A 375 -2.10 13.53 -12.90
N SER A 376 -2.33 13.72 -14.19
CA SER A 376 -1.67 14.79 -14.92
C SER A 376 -2.13 16.18 -14.46
N ASP A 377 -3.32 16.25 -13.85
CA ASP A 377 -3.98 17.52 -13.48
C ASP A 377 -3.54 18.05 -12.10
N VAL A 378 -2.87 17.26 -11.28
CA VAL A 378 -2.21 17.71 -10.06
C VAL A 378 -0.75 18.08 -10.38
N ILE A 379 -0.54 18.84 -11.47
CA ILE A 379 0.77 19.42 -11.70
C ILE A 379 0.92 20.58 -10.73
N ARG A 380 1.49 20.27 -9.59
CA ARG A 380 1.94 21.26 -8.64
C ARG A 380 3.33 21.73 -9.08
N ILE A 381 3.41 22.97 -9.54
CA ILE A 381 4.70 23.56 -9.88
C ILE A 381 5.36 24.07 -8.62
N ASN A 382 6.47 23.43 -8.27
CA ASN A 382 7.38 23.89 -7.24
C ASN A 382 8.74 24.24 -7.87
N SER A 383 9.68 24.70 -7.06
CA SER A 383 11.03 25.09 -7.48
C SER A 383 11.83 23.97 -8.20
N GLN A 384 11.40 22.72 -8.08
CA GLN A 384 12.00 21.55 -8.74
C GLN A 384 11.31 21.19 -10.07
N SER A 385 10.20 21.84 -10.41
CA SER A 385 9.47 21.59 -11.64
C SER A 385 10.22 22.19 -12.82
N GLY A 386 10.62 21.37 -13.78
CA GLY A 386 11.34 21.81 -14.98
C GLY A 386 10.42 22.45 -16.04
N LYS A 387 11.03 22.93 -17.15
CA LYS A 387 10.38 23.57 -18.31
C LYS A 387 9.18 22.79 -18.87
N GLY A 388 9.19 21.45 -18.74
CA GLY A 388 8.12 20.57 -19.24
C GLY A 388 6.80 20.72 -18.48
N GLY A 389 6.83 20.89 -17.15
CA GLY A 389 5.64 21.00 -16.31
C GLY A 389 4.80 22.25 -16.60
N VAL A 390 5.46 23.42 -16.75
CA VAL A 390 4.78 24.69 -17.07
C VAL A 390 4.08 24.63 -18.42
N ASN A 391 4.77 24.11 -19.45
CA ASN A 391 4.20 23.96 -20.78
C ASN A 391 3.03 22.99 -20.83
N TYR A 392 3.12 21.92 -20.06
CA TYR A 392 2.05 20.93 -19.97
C TYR A 392 0.79 21.55 -19.35
N ILE A 393 0.92 22.30 -18.24
CA ILE A 393 -0.22 23.01 -17.61
C ILE A 393 -0.87 23.97 -18.61
N LEU A 394 -0.09 24.86 -19.24
CA LEU A 394 -0.63 25.82 -20.18
C LEU A 394 -1.36 25.15 -21.35
N LYS A 395 -0.85 24.01 -21.82
CA LYS A 395 -1.47 23.25 -22.90
C LYS A 395 -2.74 22.51 -22.44
N GLN A 396 -2.69 21.80 -21.32
CA GLN A 396 -3.80 20.94 -20.89
C GLN A 396 -4.93 21.73 -20.24
N SER A 397 -4.60 22.67 -19.35
CA SER A 397 -5.63 23.41 -18.60
C SER A 397 -6.17 24.63 -19.38
N PHE A 398 -5.35 25.22 -20.25
CA PHE A 398 -5.72 26.48 -20.95
C PHE A 398 -5.62 26.41 -22.48
N GLY A 399 -5.26 25.26 -23.04
CA GLY A 399 -5.17 25.10 -24.52
C GLY A 399 -4.02 25.84 -25.17
N ILE A 400 -3.06 26.38 -24.41
CA ILE A 400 -1.98 27.25 -24.91
C ILE A 400 -0.75 26.41 -25.22
N SER A 401 -0.41 26.30 -26.51
CA SER A 401 0.81 25.65 -26.98
C SER A 401 1.89 26.66 -27.24
N LEU A 402 2.93 26.70 -26.41
CA LEU A 402 4.03 27.65 -26.56
C LEU A 402 5.01 27.23 -27.67
N PRO A 403 5.53 28.21 -28.46
CA PRO A 403 6.68 27.99 -29.34
C PRO A 403 7.90 27.50 -28.54
N GLU A 404 8.77 26.68 -29.16
CA GLU A 404 9.88 26.01 -28.46
C GLU A 404 10.78 26.97 -27.67
N LYS A 405 11.09 28.15 -28.27
CA LYS A 405 11.92 29.18 -27.60
C LYS A 405 11.24 29.82 -26.38
N MET A 406 9.90 29.95 -26.41
CA MET A 406 9.15 30.51 -25.28
C MET A 406 9.01 29.51 -24.10
N LYS A 407 8.99 28.22 -24.39
CA LYS A 407 8.86 27.21 -23.35
C LYS A 407 9.95 27.33 -22.27
N GLU A 408 11.16 27.64 -22.69
CA GLU A 408 12.28 27.81 -21.80
C GLU A 408 12.17 29.07 -20.94
N GLU A 409 11.85 30.17 -21.56
CA GLU A 409 11.72 31.48 -20.92
C GLU A 409 10.57 31.51 -19.92
N VAL A 410 9.38 31.07 -20.34
CA VAL A 410 8.20 30.95 -19.45
C VAL A 410 8.46 29.99 -18.31
N GLY A 411 9.15 28.87 -18.56
CA GLY A 411 9.53 27.92 -17.51
C GLY A 411 10.42 28.53 -16.43
N TYR A 412 11.42 29.34 -16.81
CA TYR A 412 12.27 30.05 -15.86
C TYR A 412 11.53 31.14 -15.09
N LEU A 413 10.67 31.90 -15.77
CA LEU A 413 9.86 32.95 -15.15
C LEU A 413 8.95 32.38 -14.05
N VAL A 414 8.20 31.32 -14.35
CA VAL A 414 7.31 30.65 -13.39
C VAL A 414 8.08 30.07 -12.23
N LYS A 415 9.25 29.47 -12.50
CA LYS A 415 10.15 28.96 -11.47
C LYS A 415 10.62 30.06 -10.51
N ASP A 416 11.09 31.20 -11.04
CA ASP A 416 11.55 32.34 -10.25
C ASP A 416 10.45 32.89 -9.32
N VAL A 417 9.22 32.95 -9.79
CA VAL A 417 8.06 33.34 -8.96
C VAL A 417 7.78 32.32 -7.87
N SER A 418 7.83 31.01 -8.17
CA SER A 418 7.65 29.94 -7.19
C SER A 418 8.73 29.96 -6.12
N ASP A 419 9.99 30.14 -6.51
CA ASP A 419 11.14 30.22 -5.61
C ASP A 419 11.01 31.41 -4.64
N LYS A 420 10.63 32.58 -5.15
CA LYS A 420 10.43 33.80 -4.33
C LYS A 420 9.25 33.69 -3.39
N ALA A 421 8.17 33.04 -3.83
CA ALA A 421 6.97 32.86 -3.02
C ALA A 421 7.11 31.75 -1.96
N HIS A 422 8.11 30.88 -2.07
CA HIS A 422 8.26 29.65 -1.27
C HIS A 422 6.97 28.83 -1.21
N LYS A 423 6.20 28.84 -2.30
CA LYS A 423 4.91 28.18 -2.41
C LYS A 423 4.80 27.44 -3.72
N GLU A 424 4.02 26.41 -3.67
CA GLU A 424 3.53 25.70 -4.82
C GLU A 424 2.55 26.59 -5.61
N LEU A 425 2.69 26.59 -6.94
CA LEU A 425 1.81 27.38 -7.82
C LEU A 425 0.70 26.49 -8.39
N THR A 426 -0.54 26.97 -8.29
CA THR A 426 -1.69 26.34 -8.93
C THR A 426 -1.66 26.57 -10.45
N PRO A 427 -2.38 25.79 -11.27
CA PRO A 427 -2.52 26.03 -12.69
C PRO A 427 -2.96 27.46 -13.02
N ASP A 428 -3.92 28.02 -12.28
CA ASP A 428 -4.39 29.40 -12.47
C ASP A 428 -3.28 30.43 -12.22
N TRP A 429 -2.45 30.21 -11.21
CA TRP A 429 -1.30 31.08 -10.95
C TRP A 429 -0.28 31.05 -12.09
N VAL A 430 -0.02 29.86 -12.65
CA VAL A 430 0.86 29.71 -13.81
C VAL A 430 0.29 30.46 -15.01
N TYR A 431 -1.01 30.35 -15.24
CA TYR A 431 -1.67 31.10 -16.31
C TYR A 431 -1.59 32.62 -16.09
N HIS A 432 -1.87 33.10 -14.89
CA HIS A 432 -1.76 34.53 -14.59
C HIS A 432 -0.32 35.06 -14.74
N ILE A 433 0.68 34.30 -14.33
CA ILE A 433 2.07 34.67 -14.57
C ILE A 433 2.35 34.79 -16.07
N PHE A 434 1.87 33.84 -16.85
CA PHE A 434 2.00 33.90 -18.32
C PHE A 434 1.22 35.08 -18.91
N GLU A 435 -0.04 35.27 -18.53
CA GLU A 435 -0.89 36.35 -18.99
C GLU A 435 -0.30 37.73 -18.71
N ASP A 436 0.14 37.97 -17.46
CA ASP A 436 0.71 39.25 -17.03
C ASP A 436 2.01 39.61 -17.73
N ASN A 437 2.81 38.61 -18.16
CA ASN A 437 4.12 38.86 -18.75
C ASN A 437 4.13 38.78 -20.28
N TYR A 438 3.15 38.08 -20.90
CA TYR A 438 3.18 37.84 -22.35
C TYR A 438 1.89 38.26 -23.08
N ILE A 439 0.75 38.39 -22.39
CA ILE A 439 -0.53 38.78 -23.02
C ILE A 439 -0.89 40.20 -22.64
N THR A 440 -0.95 40.49 -21.35
CA THR A 440 -1.34 41.81 -20.79
C THR A 440 -0.15 42.61 -20.28
N ALA A 441 1.05 42.23 -20.73
CA ALA A 441 2.28 42.85 -20.28
C ALA A 441 2.24 44.36 -20.45
N LYS A 442 2.49 45.11 -19.36
CA LYS A 442 2.69 46.55 -19.42
C LYS A 442 4.04 46.79 -20.09
N THR A 443 4.00 47.04 -21.39
CA THR A 443 5.18 47.35 -22.16
C THR A 443 5.49 48.85 -22.09
N ILE A 444 6.71 49.23 -22.47
CA ILE A 444 7.12 50.64 -22.57
C ILE A 444 6.34 51.42 -23.60
N PHE A 445 5.59 50.75 -24.47
CA PHE A 445 4.68 51.33 -25.41
C PHE A 445 3.42 50.47 -25.61
N THR A 446 2.32 51.09 -26.03
CA THR A 446 1.09 50.44 -26.47
C THR A 446 0.83 50.75 -27.94
N VAL A 447 0.15 49.84 -28.63
CA VAL A 447 -0.33 50.07 -30.01
C VAL A 447 -1.81 50.38 -29.92
N ASP A 448 -2.16 51.67 -30.19
CA ASP A 448 -3.54 52.12 -30.01
C ASP A 448 -4.38 51.90 -31.27
N GLU A 449 -3.79 52.14 -32.45
CA GLU A 449 -4.44 51.91 -33.73
C GLU A 449 -3.46 51.22 -34.70
N CYS A 450 -3.95 50.29 -35.50
CA CYS A 450 -3.14 49.62 -36.52
C CYS A 450 -3.99 49.33 -37.79
N HIS A 451 -3.64 49.93 -38.89
CA HIS A 451 -4.28 49.74 -40.18
C HIS A 451 -3.38 48.93 -41.12
N PHE A 452 -3.97 48.01 -41.87
CA PHE A 452 -3.26 47.13 -42.76
C PHE A 452 -3.68 47.36 -44.20
N LYS A 453 -2.70 47.47 -45.16
CA LYS A 453 -2.92 47.56 -46.53
C LYS A 453 -2.04 46.59 -47.32
N GLN A 454 -2.60 45.93 -48.30
CA GLN A 454 -1.86 45.07 -49.23
C GLN A 454 -1.30 45.90 -50.37
N GLU A 455 0.02 45.96 -50.50
CA GLU A 455 0.74 46.58 -51.60
C GLU A 455 1.79 45.60 -52.16
N ASN A 456 3.05 45.97 -52.28
CA ASN A 456 4.16 45.05 -52.56
C ASN A 456 4.63 44.36 -51.29
N GLY A 457 3.72 43.71 -50.55
CA GLY A 457 3.81 43.16 -49.21
C GLY A 457 2.65 43.63 -48.34
N MET A 458 2.61 43.26 -47.09
CA MET A 458 1.67 43.78 -46.11
C MET A 458 2.26 45.05 -45.48
N VAL A 459 1.58 46.17 -45.60
CA VAL A 459 1.95 47.42 -44.93
C VAL A 459 1.13 47.55 -43.67
N ALA A 460 1.79 47.77 -42.52
CA ALA A 460 1.17 48.15 -41.27
C ALA A 460 1.44 49.64 -41.00
N ASP A 461 0.38 50.39 -40.75
CA ASP A 461 0.41 51.80 -40.36
C ASP A 461 -0.23 51.87 -38.96
N ALA A 462 0.55 52.13 -37.95
CA ALA A 462 0.13 52.04 -36.58
C ALA A 462 0.49 53.29 -35.78
N VAL A 463 -0.32 53.59 -34.74
CA VAL A 463 -0.02 54.60 -33.73
C VAL A 463 0.40 53.89 -32.49
N ILE A 464 1.61 54.17 -31.99
CA ILE A 464 2.11 53.69 -30.72
C ILE A 464 2.15 54.85 -29.70
N HIS A 465 1.75 54.52 -28.47
CA HIS A 465 1.90 55.42 -27.34
C HIS A 465 3.15 55.04 -26.55
N HIS A 466 4.08 55.97 -26.38
CA HIS A 466 5.35 55.75 -25.65
C HIS A 466 5.68 57.00 -24.81
N ASN A 467 5.89 56.81 -23.49
CA ASN A 467 6.24 57.88 -22.56
C ASN A 467 5.35 59.12 -22.64
N GLY A 468 4.03 58.94 -22.81
CA GLY A 468 3.07 60.03 -22.85
C GLY A 468 2.94 60.70 -24.24
N ASN A 469 3.58 60.19 -25.26
CA ASN A 469 3.52 60.74 -26.63
C ASN A 469 3.04 59.69 -27.66
N ASP A 470 2.18 60.10 -28.55
CA ASP A 470 1.74 59.29 -29.70
C ASP A 470 2.71 59.42 -30.85
N ARG A 471 3.08 58.31 -31.43
CA ARG A 471 3.97 58.26 -32.59
C ARG A 471 3.40 57.31 -33.65
N ARG A 472 3.26 57.83 -34.87
CA ARG A 472 2.88 57.01 -36.04
C ARG A 472 4.09 56.28 -36.57
N ILE A 473 3.96 54.95 -36.77
CA ILE A 473 4.98 54.06 -37.30
C ILE A 473 4.44 53.31 -38.52
N VAL A 474 5.29 53.07 -39.50
CA VAL A 474 4.94 52.34 -40.73
C VAL A 474 5.98 51.26 -40.97
N GLY A 475 5.53 50.06 -41.27
CA GLY A 475 6.40 48.93 -41.58
C GLY A 475 5.81 48.06 -42.69
N VAL A 476 6.67 47.36 -43.41
CA VAL A 476 6.31 46.42 -44.47
C VAL A 476 6.81 45.02 -44.08
N GLY A 477 5.98 44.01 -44.33
CA GLY A 477 6.32 42.62 -44.03
C GLY A 477 5.59 41.64 -44.94
N ASN A 478 5.87 40.37 -44.75
CA ASN A 478 5.23 39.27 -45.49
C ASN A 478 3.79 38.98 -45.00
N GLY A 479 3.45 39.44 -43.81
CA GLY A 479 2.13 39.33 -43.20
C GLY A 479 1.91 40.43 -42.16
N ARG A 480 0.70 40.49 -41.57
CA ARG A 480 0.31 41.56 -40.62
C ARG A 480 1.26 41.66 -39.43
N LEU A 481 1.58 40.55 -38.79
CA LEU A 481 2.47 40.53 -37.62
C LEU A 481 3.91 40.93 -37.98
N ASP A 482 4.41 40.47 -39.12
CA ASP A 482 5.75 40.81 -39.60
C ASP A 482 5.84 42.32 -39.95
N ALA A 483 4.81 42.88 -40.59
CA ALA A 483 4.74 44.29 -40.87
C ALA A 483 4.73 45.17 -39.62
N VAL A 484 3.94 44.81 -38.60
CA VAL A 484 3.93 45.51 -37.30
C VAL A 484 5.27 45.38 -36.59
N SER A 485 5.85 44.17 -36.56
CA SER A 485 7.16 43.92 -35.94
C SER A 485 8.25 44.80 -36.60
N ASN A 486 8.22 44.92 -37.93
CA ASN A 486 9.17 45.74 -38.67
C ASN A 486 8.93 47.24 -38.42
N ALA A 487 7.68 47.67 -38.30
CA ALA A 487 7.35 49.05 -37.94
C ALA A 487 7.90 49.42 -36.55
N ILE A 488 7.71 48.55 -35.56
CA ILE A 488 8.21 48.72 -34.20
C ILE A 488 9.75 48.74 -34.19
N LYS A 489 10.41 47.79 -34.85
CA LYS A 489 11.88 47.72 -34.91
C LYS A 489 12.47 48.98 -35.54
N LEU A 490 11.92 49.47 -36.63
CA LEU A 490 12.37 50.71 -37.27
C LEU A 490 12.17 51.94 -36.37
N SER A 491 11.11 51.96 -35.59
CA SER A 491 10.85 52.99 -34.58
C SER A 491 11.83 53.01 -33.44
N LEU A 492 12.22 51.79 -32.93
CA LEU A 492 13.13 51.63 -31.81
C LEU A 492 14.60 51.96 -32.17
N ILE A 493 15.00 51.88 -33.45
CA ILE A 493 16.36 52.27 -33.88
C ILE A 493 16.59 53.79 -33.75
N HIS A 494 15.53 54.56 -33.60
CA HIS A 494 15.57 56.02 -33.49
C HIS A 494 15.12 56.54 -32.11
N ILE A 495 15.07 55.68 -31.10
CA ILE A 495 14.87 55.99 -29.70
C ILE A 495 16.17 55.70 -28.94
#